data_a0176367594e717eb4b2d00490b7c4ff
#
_entry.id   a0176367594e717eb4b2d00490b7c4ff
#
_cell.length_a   1.000
_cell.length_b   1.000
_cell.length_c   1.000
_cell.angle_alpha   90.00
_cell.angle_beta   90.00
_cell.angle_gamma   90.00
#
_symmetry.space_group_name_H-M   'P 1'
#
loop_
_entity.id
_entity.type
_entity.pdbx_description
1 polymer ?
#
loop_
_entity_poly.entity_id
_entity_poly.type
_entity_poly.pdbx_seq_one_letter_code
_entity_poly.pdbx_strand_id
1 'polypeptide(L)'
;MNDRIKRLRRQTFEAQPSLSIERALIETRFYQENYGKYPIPILRALNFLEICKRKTIYIGEDELIVGERGPRPKAVPTFPELTCHSVEDLHILNTRELQRYTISQEDIDTYEREVIPYWKGRTQRERIFSHVPKEWKEAYEVGMFTEFMEQRAPGHTALDGKVYQYGLLDLKKRIEGELSALDFMNDPEATDKQEELTAMSISCDAAILLAERHADLADEMSLTEKDPRRAAELRKIAEVCRWVPAHAPRTYWEAIQMYWFVHLGTITELNGWDAMNPGHFDQHLAPFYEKEIAAGTLTRDEAKELMSCFFIKVNNHTAPPKVGITAKESGTYNDFTNLNIGGIRADGSDGVSEVSYIMLETIEELHILQPGSAIHVSARTPERFLRAGCKVIRQGHGYPSVFNPDVYVQELMRQGKSLRDAREGGCSAVSYTHLTLP
;
A
#
# COMPACT_ATOMS: atom_id res chain seq x y z
N MET A 1 -14.40 -1.59 20.80
CA MET A 1 -13.58 -0.38 20.46
C MET A 1 -13.33 0.46 21.69
N ASN A 2 -12.07 0.87 21.96
CA ASN A 2 -11.72 1.89 22.94
C ASN A 2 -11.97 3.31 22.38
N ASP A 3 -11.76 4.34 23.21
CA ASP A 3 -12.09 5.72 22.81
C ASP A 3 -11.16 6.30 21.73
N ARG A 4 -9.87 5.91 21.70
CA ARG A 4 -8.95 6.24 20.60
C ARG A 4 -9.50 5.75 19.27
N ILE A 5 -9.85 4.49 19.20
CA ILE A 5 -10.33 3.86 17.96
C ILE A 5 -11.67 4.47 17.51
N LYS A 6 -12.53 4.86 18.46
CA LYS A 6 -13.77 5.59 18.13
C LYS A 6 -13.47 6.96 17.49
N ARG A 7 -12.46 7.69 18.00
CA ARG A 7 -12.07 9.00 17.43
C ARG A 7 -11.45 8.85 16.04
N LEU A 8 -10.48 7.94 15.88
CA LEU A 8 -9.87 7.65 14.59
C LEU A 8 -10.91 7.15 13.55
N ARG A 9 -11.84 6.28 13.98
CA ARG A 9 -12.94 5.84 13.12
C ARG A 9 -13.83 7.02 12.70
N ARG A 10 -14.18 7.92 13.59
CA ARG A 10 -14.93 9.13 13.27
C ARG A 10 -14.17 9.99 12.27
N GLN A 11 -12.90 10.24 12.52
CA GLN A 11 -12.03 11.01 11.63
C GLN A 11 -12.01 10.44 10.21
N THR A 12 -11.85 9.12 10.04
CA THR A 12 -11.83 8.52 8.69
C THR A 12 -13.18 8.64 7.96
N PHE A 13 -14.31 8.70 8.67
CA PHE A 13 -15.61 8.95 8.04
C PHE A 13 -15.86 10.42 7.71
N GLU A 14 -15.40 11.33 8.55
CA GLU A 14 -15.57 12.78 8.38
C GLU A 14 -14.58 13.37 7.36
N ALA A 15 -13.39 12.76 7.21
CA ALA A 15 -12.38 13.22 6.29
C ALA A 15 -12.87 13.15 4.83
N GLN A 16 -12.87 14.30 4.16
CA GLN A 16 -13.24 14.39 2.75
C GLN A 16 -12.04 14.06 1.85
N PRO A 17 -12.21 13.22 0.83
CA PRO A 17 -11.17 12.99 -0.16
C PRO A 17 -10.74 14.31 -0.83
N SER A 18 -9.44 14.48 -0.99
CA SER A 18 -8.88 15.66 -1.65
C SER A 18 -7.73 15.26 -2.57
N LEU A 19 -7.49 16.06 -3.59
CA LEU A 19 -6.29 15.91 -4.42
C LEU A 19 -5.12 16.64 -3.76
N SER A 20 -3.94 16.04 -3.87
CA SER A 20 -2.67 16.68 -3.55
C SER A 20 -1.80 16.73 -4.80
N ILE A 21 -1.40 17.92 -5.19
CA ILE A 21 -0.50 18.13 -6.31
C ILE A 21 0.98 18.03 -5.91
N GLU A 22 1.26 17.85 -4.62
CA GLU A 22 2.61 17.87 -4.05
C GLU A 22 3.55 16.89 -4.75
N ARG A 23 3.14 15.60 -4.86
CA ARG A 23 3.95 14.58 -5.56
C ARG A 23 4.22 14.97 -7.00
N ALA A 24 3.19 15.40 -7.72
CA ALA A 24 3.31 15.80 -9.12
C ALA A 24 4.28 16.97 -9.32
N LEU A 25 4.28 17.95 -8.42
CA LEU A 25 5.23 19.07 -8.47
C LEU A 25 6.67 18.62 -8.21
N ILE A 26 6.88 17.79 -7.19
CA ILE A 26 8.21 17.25 -6.86
C ILE A 26 8.75 16.47 -8.06
N GLU A 27 7.95 15.54 -8.58
CA GLU A 27 8.31 14.71 -9.72
C GLU A 27 8.57 15.51 -10.98
N THR A 28 7.70 16.46 -11.31
CA THR A 28 7.84 17.28 -12.51
C THR A 28 9.16 18.06 -12.48
N ARG A 29 9.46 18.72 -11.36
CA ARG A 29 10.72 19.48 -11.20
C ARG A 29 11.94 18.57 -11.26
N PHE A 30 11.86 17.40 -10.63
CA PHE A 30 12.94 16.40 -10.69
C PHE A 30 13.22 15.93 -12.11
N TYR A 31 12.17 15.59 -12.87
CA TYR A 31 12.34 15.14 -14.26
C TYR A 31 12.77 16.25 -15.20
N GLN A 32 12.33 17.49 -15.00
CA GLN A 32 12.84 18.65 -15.77
C GLN A 32 14.34 18.81 -15.65
N GLU A 33 14.89 18.56 -14.46
CA GLU A 33 16.32 18.72 -14.20
C GLU A 33 17.13 17.49 -14.59
N ASN A 34 16.58 16.28 -14.50
CA ASN A 34 17.36 15.04 -14.52
C ASN A 34 17.06 14.09 -15.70
N TYR A 35 16.02 14.34 -16.48
CA TYR A 35 15.69 13.48 -17.61
C TYR A 35 16.86 13.40 -18.62
N GLY A 36 17.24 12.15 -18.98
CA GLY A 36 18.35 11.87 -19.88
C GLY A 36 19.75 11.89 -19.23
N LYS A 37 19.87 12.16 -17.92
CA LYS A 37 21.16 12.12 -17.20
C LYS A 37 21.49 10.75 -16.62
N TYR A 38 20.48 9.91 -16.41
CA TYR A 38 20.61 8.60 -15.77
C TYR A 38 19.85 7.54 -16.57
N PRO A 39 20.24 6.27 -16.49
CA PRO A 39 19.42 5.15 -16.94
C PRO A 39 18.05 5.17 -16.27
N ILE A 40 17.03 4.65 -16.94
CA ILE A 40 15.63 4.73 -16.47
C ILE A 40 15.42 4.13 -15.07
N PRO A 41 15.95 2.93 -14.73
CA PRO A 41 15.80 2.39 -13.38
C PRO A 41 16.34 3.32 -12.29
N ILE A 42 17.55 3.84 -12.50
CA ILE A 42 18.22 4.76 -11.56
C ILE A 42 17.45 6.10 -11.49
N LEU A 43 17.03 6.65 -12.62
CA LEU A 43 16.26 7.90 -12.67
C LEU A 43 14.95 7.79 -11.86
N ARG A 44 14.24 6.66 -11.99
CA ARG A 44 13.02 6.41 -11.22
C ARG A 44 13.29 6.27 -9.72
N ALA A 45 14.33 5.53 -9.36
CA ALA A 45 14.72 5.37 -7.96
C ALA A 45 15.12 6.70 -7.30
N LEU A 46 15.86 7.55 -8.03
CA LEU A 46 16.22 8.90 -7.56
C LEU A 46 14.99 9.82 -7.43
N ASN A 47 14.03 9.72 -8.37
CA ASN A 47 12.75 10.43 -8.24
C ASN A 47 11.98 9.99 -6.99
N PHE A 48 11.90 8.68 -6.74
CA PHE A 48 11.27 8.15 -5.53
C PHE A 48 11.96 8.66 -4.25
N LEU A 49 13.30 8.67 -4.23
CA LEU A 49 14.08 9.23 -3.14
C LEU A 49 13.76 10.72 -2.93
N GLU A 50 13.68 11.51 -4.00
CA GLU A 50 13.35 12.94 -3.92
C GLU A 50 11.92 13.18 -3.41
N ILE A 51 10.95 12.35 -3.81
CA ILE A 51 9.59 12.38 -3.26
C ILE A 51 9.63 12.07 -1.76
N CYS A 52 10.29 10.99 -1.33
CA CYS A 52 10.42 10.61 0.08
C CYS A 52 11.13 11.68 0.91
N LYS A 53 12.07 12.41 0.32
CA LYS A 53 12.81 13.51 0.95
C LYS A 53 11.96 14.77 1.14
N ARG A 54 11.05 15.07 0.23
CA ARG A 54 10.36 16.37 0.20
C ARG A 54 8.89 16.31 0.59
N LYS A 55 8.20 15.18 0.40
CA LYS A 55 6.77 15.11 0.70
C LYS A 55 6.47 15.49 2.15
N THR A 56 5.32 16.07 2.39
CA THR A 56 4.82 16.37 3.73
C THR A 56 4.68 15.10 4.56
N ILE A 57 5.16 15.15 5.79
CA ILE A 57 4.98 14.09 6.79
C ILE A 57 3.85 14.48 7.74
N TYR A 58 2.98 13.54 8.05
CA TYR A 58 1.83 13.75 8.91
C TYR A 58 1.74 12.66 9.99
N ILE A 59 1.52 13.06 11.22
CA ILE A 59 1.18 12.20 12.36
C ILE A 59 -0.04 12.80 13.05
N GLY A 60 -1.15 12.08 13.06
CA GLY A 60 -2.39 12.51 13.70
C GLY A 60 -2.37 12.35 15.22
N GLU A 61 -3.30 13.04 15.89
CA GLU A 61 -3.38 13.13 17.36
C GLU A 61 -3.46 11.75 18.05
N ASP A 62 -4.22 10.81 17.49
CA ASP A 62 -4.48 9.48 18.06
C ASP A 62 -3.73 8.34 17.34
N GLU A 63 -2.94 8.63 16.33
CA GLU A 63 -2.30 7.60 15.50
C GLU A 63 -1.20 6.86 16.25
N LEU A 64 -1.17 5.52 16.11
CA LEU A 64 -0.09 4.63 16.53
C LEU A 64 0.65 4.05 15.32
N ILE A 65 -0.02 3.81 14.22
CA ILE A 65 0.58 3.46 12.93
C ILE A 65 0.63 4.73 12.09
N VAL A 66 1.83 5.11 11.64
CA VAL A 66 2.07 6.40 11.00
C VAL A 66 2.46 6.26 9.54
N GLY A 67 2.20 7.29 8.76
CA GLY A 67 2.51 7.37 7.34
C GLY A 67 1.26 7.52 6.48
N GLU A 68 1.10 8.69 5.87
CA GLU A 68 0.03 8.98 4.91
C GLU A 68 0.60 9.08 3.49
N ARG A 69 -0.21 8.67 2.51
CA ARG A 69 0.14 8.78 1.09
C ARG A 69 0.28 10.23 0.65
N GLY A 70 -0.63 11.08 1.10
CA GLY A 70 -0.63 12.53 0.91
C GLY A 70 -0.31 13.29 2.20
N PRO A 71 -0.48 14.62 2.21
CA PRO A 71 -0.14 15.48 3.36
C PRO A 71 -1.12 15.35 4.55
N ARG A 72 -2.20 14.58 4.41
CA ARG A 72 -3.22 14.33 5.45
C ARG A 72 -4.06 13.10 5.09
N PRO A 73 -4.86 12.55 6.01
CA PRO A 73 -5.81 11.48 5.70
C PRO A 73 -6.69 11.79 4.50
N LYS A 74 -6.87 10.82 3.61
CA LYS A 74 -7.64 10.92 2.35
C LYS A 74 -7.16 12.01 1.37
N ALA A 75 -5.99 12.57 1.54
CA ALA A 75 -5.34 13.36 0.50
C ALA A 75 -4.62 12.41 -0.47
N VAL A 76 -4.98 12.48 -1.73
CA VAL A 76 -4.53 11.54 -2.77
C VAL A 76 -3.57 12.24 -3.73
N PRO A 77 -2.38 11.71 -3.97
CA PRO A 77 -1.46 12.26 -4.96
C PRO A 77 -1.95 12.00 -6.38
N THR A 78 -1.51 12.84 -7.31
CA THR A 78 -1.63 12.62 -8.75
C THR A 78 -0.34 12.04 -9.31
N PHE A 79 -0.46 11.29 -10.41
CA PHE A 79 0.62 10.56 -11.08
C PHE A 79 0.70 11.01 -12.55
N PRO A 80 1.22 12.22 -12.81
CA PRO A 80 1.18 12.82 -14.15
C PRO A 80 1.99 12.04 -15.19
N GLU A 81 3.00 11.29 -14.76
CA GLU A 81 3.80 10.42 -15.62
C GLU A 81 2.99 9.27 -16.22
N LEU A 82 1.97 8.84 -15.52
CA LEU A 82 1.02 7.82 -16.00
C LEU A 82 -0.11 8.46 -16.78
N THR A 83 -0.80 9.38 -16.12
CA THR A 83 -2.00 10.06 -16.61
C THR A 83 -2.07 11.45 -16.04
N CYS A 84 -1.83 12.45 -16.87
CA CYS A 84 -1.89 13.85 -16.46
C CYS A 84 -3.34 14.36 -16.57
N HIS A 85 -3.87 14.88 -15.46
CA HIS A 85 -5.18 15.49 -15.45
C HIS A 85 -5.20 16.79 -16.26
N SER A 86 -6.25 17.01 -17.03
CA SER A 86 -6.56 18.32 -17.59
C SER A 86 -7.20 19.22 -16.51
N VAL A 87 -7.26 20.52 -16.76
CA VAL A 87 -7.99 21.45 -15.90
C VAL A 87 -9.48 21.07 -15.80
N GLU A 88 -10.05 20.57 -16.91
CA GLU A 88 -11.43 20.07 -16.93
C GLU A 88 -11.61 18.84 -16.02
N ASP A 89 -10.70 17.86 -16.08
CA ASP A 89 -10.72 16.70 -15.18
C ASP A 89 -10.72 17.13 -13.71
N LEU A 90 -9.84 18.08 -13.34
CA LEU A 90 -9.75 18.60 -11.97
C LEU A 90 -11.06 19.28 -11.53
N HIS A 91 -11.71 20.04 -12.40
CA HIS A 91 -13.02 20.63 -12.11
C HIS A 91 -14.12 19.57 -11.99
N ILE A 92 -14.15 18.56 -12.86
CA ILE A 92 -15.09 17.44 -12.77
C ILE A 92 -14.95 16.73 -11.43
N LEU A 93 -13.73 16.34 -11.05
CA LEU A 93 -13.43 15.66 -9.80
C LEU A 93 -13.84 16.48 -8.57
N ASN A 94 -13.68 17.80 -8.63
CA ASN A 94 -14.04 18.72 -7.55
C ASN A 94 -15.55 18.95 -7.40
N THR A 95 -16.35 18.77 -8.47
CA THR A 95 -17.76 19.14 -8.51
C THR A 95 -18.73 17.99 -8.71
N ARG A 96 -18.27 16.82 -9.19
CA ARG A 96 -19.14 15.66 -9.47
C ARG A 96 -19.89 15.19 -8.21
N GLU A 97 -21.03 14.55 -8.39
CA GLU A 97 -21.89 14.10 -7.29
C GLU A 97 -21.29 12.92 -6.51
N LEU A 98 -20.74 11.92 -7.24
CA LEU A 98 -20.19 10.71 -6.67
C LEU A 98 -18.68 10.87 -6.38
N GLN A 99 -18.25 10.48 -5.19
CA GLN A 99 -16.83 10.42 -4.80
C GLN A 99 -16.02 11.66 -5.22
N ARG A 100 -16.44 12.80 -4.69
CA ARG A 100 -15.79 14.10 -4.94
C ARG A 100 -14.40 14.13 -4.32
N TYR A 101 -13.46 14.71 -5.06
CA TYR A 101 -12.11 15.03 -4.58
C TYR A 101 -11.95 16.54 -4.56
N THR A 102 -11.87 17.12 -3.37
CA THR A 102 -11.67 18.56 -3.24
C THR A 102 -10.28 18.98 -3.67
N ILE A 103 -10.18 20.08 -4.40
CA ILE A 103 -8.91 20.71 -4.79
C ILE A 103 -9.13 22.23 -4.79
N SER A 104 -8.13 22.99 -4.33
CA SER A 104 -8.20 24.45 -4.34
C SER A 104 -8.00 25.02 -5.74
N GLN A 105 -8.51 26.22 -6.00
CA GLN A 105 -8.26 26.89 -7.29
C GLN A 105 -6.76 27.20 -7.46
N GLU A 106 -6.06 27.57 -6.39
CA GLU A 106 -4.62 27.80 -6.42
C GLU A 106 -3.83 26.57 -6.85
N ASP A 107 -4.24 25.38 -6.37
CA ASP A 107 -3.63 24.12 -6.79
C ASP A 107 -3.91 23.79 -8.25
N ILE A 108 -5.15 24.06 -8.73
CA ILE A 108 -5.50 23.90 -10.15
C ILE A 108 -4.64 24.81 -11.02
N ASP A 109 -4.55 26.09 -10.69
CA ASP A 109 -3.75 27.08 -11.43
C ASP A 109 -2.26 26.71 -11.43
N THR A 110 -1.78 26.18 -10.32
CA THR A 110 -0.38 25.73 -10.20
C THR A 110 -0.12 24.46 -11.02
N TYR A 111 -1.06 23.51 -10.99
CA TYR A 111 -0.97 22.29 -11.79
C TYR A 111 -0.99 22.58 -13.28
N GLU A 112 -1.87 23.49 -13.72
CA GLU A 112 -1.95 23.98 -15.11
C GLU A 112 -0.65 24.64 -15.56
N ARG A 113 -0.05 25.46 -14.72
CA ARG A 113 1.16 26.22 -15.03
C ARG A 113 2.42 25.36 -15.02
N GLU A 114 2.58 24.44 -14.07
CA GLU A 114 3.84 23.75 -13.82
C GLU A 114 3.84 22.28 -14.27
N VAL A 115 2.71 21.56 -14.12
CA VAL A 115 2.65 20.11 -14.36
C VAL A 115 2.23 19.78 -15.78
N ILE A 116 1.08 20.28 -16.21
CA ILE A 116 0.52 19.97 -17.54
C ILE A 116 1.49 20.26 -18.70
N PRO A 117 2.18 21.42 -18.77
CA PRO A 117 3.04 21.72 -19.90
C PRO A 117 4.23 20.76 -20.06
N TYR A 118 4.75 20.25 -18.94
CA TYR A 118 5.86 19.30 -19.00
C TYR A 118 5.40 17.92 -19.44
N TRP A 119 4.28 17.42 -18.88
CA TRP A 119 3.82 16.04 -19.12
C TRP A 119 3.04 15.86 -20.42
N LYS A 120 2.56 16.93 -21.03
CA LYS A 120 1.84 16.87 -22.33
C LYS A 120 2.70 16.18 -23.39
N GLY A 121 2.16 15.10 -23.96
CA GLY A 121 2.83 14.26 -24.96
C GLY A 121 3.87 13.29 -24.37
N ARG A 122 3.98 13.17 -23.02
CA ARG A 122 4.97 12.33 -22.34
C ARG A 122 4.38 11.27 -21.44
N THR A 123 3.06 11.29 -21.22
CA THR A 123 2.41 10.37 -20.32
C THR A 123 2.30 8.97 -20.91
N GLN A 124 2.28 7.95 -20.04
CA GLN A 124 2.03 6.57 -20.46
C GLN A 124 0.70 6.45 -21.22
N ARG A 125 -0.36 7.10 -20.71
CA ARG A 125 -1.69 7.09 -21.32
C ARG A 125 -1.64 7.64 -22.75
N GLU A 126 -1.09 8.82 -22.99
CA GLU A 126 -1.00 9.41 -24.31
C GLU A 126 -0.20 8.54 -25.28
N ARG A 127 0.88 7.94 -24.80
CA ARG A 127 1.68 6.98 -25.59
C ARG A 127 0.84 5.78 -26.02
N ILE A 128 0.09 5.17 -25.11
CA ILE A 128 -0.80 4.04 -25.44
C ILE A 128 -1.88 4.49 -26.42
N PHE A 129 -2.56 5.63 -26.15
CA PHE A 129 -3.59 6.16 -27.04
C PHE A 129 -3.09 6.51 -28.43
N SER A 130 -1.80 6.85 -28.60
CA SER A 130 -1.22 7.09 -29.92
C SER A 130 -1.11 5.81 -30.77
N HIS A 131 -1.13 4.62 -30.14
CA HIS A 131 -0.95 3.33 -30.81
C HIS A 131 -2.24 2.51 -30.95
N VAL A 132 -3.30 2.83 -30.19
CA VAL A 132 -4.57 2.09 -30.30
C VAL A 132 -5.33 2.48 -31.57
N PRO A 133 -6.10 1.56 -32.19
CA PRO A 133 -6.86 1.85 -33.39
C PRO A 133 -8.02 2.84 -33.11
N LYS A 134 -8.53 3.42 -34.19
CA LYS A 134 -9.59 4.45 -34.13
C LYS A 134 -10.87 3.89 -33.45
N GLU A 135 -11.24 2.67 -33.80
CA GLU A 135 -12.42 1.99 -33.28
C GLU A 135 -12.35 1.79 -31.75
N TRP A 136 -11.15 1.53 -31.24
CA TRP A 136 -10.93 1.43 -29.79
C TRP A 136 -11.17 2.78 -29.10
N LYS A 137 -10.67 3.87 -29.71
CA LYS A 137 -10.87 5.23 -29.16
C LYS A 137 -12.35 5.64 -29.17
N GLU A 138 -13.04 5.36 -30.28
CA GLU A 138 -14.46 5.64 -30.40
C GLU A 138 -15.29 4.85 -29.37
N ALA A 139 -14.96 3.58 -29.13
CA ALA A 139 -15.60 2.76 -28.11
C ALA A 139 -15.32 3.28 -26.68
N TYR A 140 -14.09 3.75 -26.43
CA TYR A 140 -13.74 4.38 -25.16
C TYR A 140 -14.50 5.71 -24.94
N GLU A 141 -14.56 6.57 -25.95
CA GLU A 141 -15.23 7.88 -25.86
C GLU A 141 -16.73 7.79 -25.56
N VAL A 142 -17.39 6.72 -26.00
CA VAL A 142 -18.79 6.46 -25.68
C VAL A 142 -18.99 5.61 -24.41
N GLY A 143 -17.90 5.30 -23.69
CA GLY A 143 -17.97 4.61 -22.39
C GLY A 143 -18.31 3.12 -22.49
N MET A 144 -18.05 2.44 -23.62
CA MET A 144 -18.25 0.99 -23.72
C MET A 144 -17.35 0.22 -22.75
N PHE A 145 -16.21 0.79 -22.38
CA PHE A 145 -15.28 0.28 -21.37
C PHE A 145 -14.48 1.44 -20.79
N THR A 146 -13.81 1.18 -19.65
CA THR A 146 -12.81 2.05 -19.05
C THR A 146 -11.46 1.33 -19.04
N GLU A 147 -10.40 2.09 -19.20
CA GLU A 147 -9.03 1.58 -19.07
C GLU A 147 -8.47 1.85 -17.67
N PHE A 148 -7.43 1.11 -17.31
CA PHE A 148 -6.70 1.22 -16.06
C PHE A 148 -5.22 1.56 -16.32
N MET A 149 -4.98 2.57 -17.15
CA MET A 149 -3.63 2.98 -17.54
C MET A 149 -2.88 3.68 -16.41
N GLU A 150 -3.61 4.11 -15.40
CA GLU A 150 -3.05 4.65 -14.16
C GLU A 150 -2.35 3.60 -13.31
N GLN A 151 -2.64 2.32 -13.55
CA GLN A 151 -2.02 1.22 -12.84
C GLN A 151 -0.70 0.83 -13.49
N ARG A 152 0.33 0.63 -12.67
CA ARG A 152 1.61 0.08 -13.14
C ARG A 152 1.80 -1.37 -12.79
N ALA A 153 1.28 -1.79 -11.65
CA ALA A 153 1.46 -3.12 -11.16
C ALA A 153 0.10 -3.74 -10.81
N PRO A 154 -0.11 -5.02 -11.11
CA PRO A 154 -1.19 -5.78 -10.52
C PRO A 154 -1.01 -5.86 -9.01
N GLY A 155 -2.11 -6.07 -8.28
CA GLY A 155 -2.10 -6.17 -6.84
C GLY A 155 -1.23 -7.32 -6.33
N HIS A 156 -0.09 -6.98 -5.75
CA HIS A 156 0.88 -7.92 -5.20
C HIS A 156 1.33 -7.52 -3.81
N THR A 157 1.80 -8.49 -3.05
CA THR A 157 2.44 -8.25 -1.77
C THR A 157 3.86 -7.74 -2.01
N ALA A 158 4.19 -6.55 -1.51
CA ALA A 158 5.54 -6.03 -1.57
C ALA A 158 6.45 -6.86 -0.65
N LEU A 159 7.54 -7.43 -1.19
CA LEU A 159 8.53 -8.27 -0.51
C LEU A 159 7.97 -9.54 0.16
N ASP A 160 6.67 -9.82 0.08
CA ASP A 160 6.03 -10.99 0.65
C ASP A 160 6.38 -11.18 2.15
N GLY A 161 6.46 -12.43 2.64
CA GLY A 161 6.88 -12.75 4.00
C GLY A 161 8.33 -12.34 4.33
N LYS A 162 9.13 -11.96 3.34
CA LYS A 162 10.52 -11.49 3.52
C LYS A 162 10.59 -10.18 4.30
N VAL A 163 9.57 -9.33 4.17
CA VAL A 163 9.47 -8.05 4.90
C VAL A 163 9.54 -8.21 6.42
N TYR A 164 9.18 -9.39 6.94
CA TYR A 164 9.24 -9.69 8.37
C TYR A 164 10.54 -10.38 8.80
N GLN A 165 11.36 -10.80 7.85
CA GLN A 165 12.59 -11.56 8.09
C GLN A 165 13.85 -10.71 7.90
N TYR A 166 13.80 -9.72 7.03
CA TYR A 166 14.93 -8.88 6.63
C TYR A 166 14.55 -7.40 6.70
N GLY A 167 15.48 -6.59 7.17
CA GLY A 167 15.40 -5.14 7.01
C GLY A 167 15.92 -4.70 5.64
N LEU A 168 15.63 -3.45 5.27
CA LEU A 168 16.13 -2.91 4.00
C LEU A 168 17.65 -2.78 3.97
N LEU A 169 18.31 -2.64 5.12
CA LEU A 169 19.78 -2.68 5.22
C LEU A 169 20.33 -4.08 4.91
N ASP A 170 19.63 -5.15 5.29
CA ASP A 170 20.00 -6.51 4.93
C ASP A 170 19.89 -6.74 3.41
N LEU A 171 18.84 -6.20 2.80
CA LEU A 171 18.66 -6.23 1.35
C LEU A 171 19.77 -5.45 0.64
N LYS A 172 20.13 -4.26 1.13
CA LYS A 172 21.25 -3.48 0.58
C LYS A 172 22.56 -4.25 0.62
N LYS A 173 22.86 -4.91 1.74
CA LYS A 173 24.06 -5.76 1.85
C LYS A 173 24.07 -6.90 0.83
N ARG A 174 22.91 -7.52 0.56
CA ARG A 174 22.79 -8.54 -0.50
C ARG A 174 23.02 -7.92 -1.88
N ILE A 175 22.42 -6.75 -2.15
CA ILE A 175 22.61 -6.00 -3.41
C ILE A 175 24.09 -5.68 -3.63
N GLU A 176 24.81 -5.23 -2.60
CA GLU A 176 26.26 -4.97 -2.68
C GLU A 176 27.05 -6.24 -3.03
N GLY A 177 26.65 -7.38 -2.48
CA GLY A 177 27.24 -8.69 -2.83
C GLY A 177 27.01 -9.04 -4.30
N GLU A 178 25.78 -8.91 -4.79
CA GLU A 178 25.43 -9.18 -6.20
C GLU A 178 26.14 -8.21 -7.16
N LEU A 179 26.20 -6.91 -6.83
CA LEU A 179 26.95 -5.92 -7.61
C LEU A 179 28.45 -6.28 -7.72
N SER A 180 29.04 -6.77 -6.63
CA SER A 180 30.46 -7.17 -6.60
C SER A 180 30.72 -8.45 -7.39
N ALA A 181 29.70 -9.27 -7.64
CA ALA A 181 29.77 -10.54 -8.35
C ALA A 181 29.46 -10.43 -9.85
N LEU A 182 29.11 -9.23 -10.36
CA LEU A 182 28.80 -9.04 -11.79
C LEU A 182 29.99 -9.34 -12.69
N ASP A 183 29.76 -10.16 -13.71
CA ASP A 183 30.77 -10.54 -14.71
C ASP A 183 30.51 -9.79 -16.02
N PHE A 184 31.07 -8.60 -16.16
CA PHE A 184 30.93 -7.76 -17.35
C PHE A 184 31.60 -8.33 -18.62
N MET A 185 32.41 -9.37 -18.49
CA MET A 185 33.07 -10.00 -19.62
C MET A 185 32.23 -11.11 -20.25
N ASN A 186 31.49 -11.85 -19.44
CA ASN A 186 30.77 -13.05 -19.90
C ASN A 186 29.24 -12.94 -19.78
N ASP A 187 28.72 -11.98 -19.02
CA ASP A 187 27.28 -11.76 -18.87
C ASP A 187 26.84 -10.54 -19.71
N PRO A 188 26.12 -10.76 -20.82
CA PRO A 188 25.65 -9.66 -21.68
C PRO A 188 24.65 -8.74 -20.99
N GLU A 189 24.02 -9.18 -19.88
CA GLU A 189 23.05 -8.41 -19.09
C GLU A 189 23.70 -7.71 -17.88
N ALA A 190 25.02 -7.80 -17.70
CA ALA A 190 25.68 -7.29 -16.50
C ALA A 190 25.44 -5.78 -16.28
N THR A 191 25.39 -4.98 -17.34
CA THR A 191 25.10 -3.54 -17.24
C THR A 191 23.66 -3.29 -16.79
N ASP A 192 22.68 -3.99 -17.38
CA ASP A 192 21.27 -3.85 -16.99
C ASP A 192 21.07 -4.30 -15.54
N LYS A 193 21.70 -5.41 -15.14
CA LYS A 193 21.69 -5.89 -13.73
C LYS A 193 22.32 -4.87 -12.77
N GLN A 194 23.42 -4.22 -13.16
CA GLN A 194 24.04 -3.15 -12.39
C GLN A 194 23.08 -1.97 -12.17
N GLU A 195 22.41 -1.53 -13.23
CA GLU A 195 21.44 -0.43 -13.16
C GLU A 195 20.27 -0.75 -12.24
N GLU A 196 19.67 -1.93 -12.38
CA GLU A 196 18.55 -2.39 -11.54
C GLU A 196 18.98 -2.56 -10.07
N LEU A 197 20.09 -3.20 -9.78
CA LEU A 197 20.61 -3.37 -8.42
C LEU A 197 20.91 -2.02 -7.76
N THR A 198 21.49 -1.08 -8.53
CA THR A 198 21.73 0.29 -8.05
C THR A 198 20.42 0.99 -7.72
N ALA A 199 19.42 0.90 -8.59
CA ALA A 199 18.08 1.45 -8.36
C ALA A 199 17.39 0.85 -7.15
N MET A 200 17.50 -0.47 -6.95
CA MET A 200 16.99 -1.16 -5.76
C MET A 200 17.65 -0.63 -4.46
N SER A 201 18.96 -0.41 -4.47
CA SER A 201 19.68 0.15 -3.31
C SER A 201 19.19 1.56 -2.98
N ILE A 202 19.03 2.43 -3.98
CA ILE A 202 18.48 3.80 -3.81
C ILE A 202 17.05 3.74 -3.28
N SER A 203 16.23 2.81 -3.76
CA SER A 203 14.84 2.66 -3.28
C SER A 203 14.77 2.22 -1.82
N CYS A 204 15.72 1.40 -1.35
CA CYS A 204 15.85 1.08 0.07
C CYS A 204 16.17 2.33 0.89
N ASP A 205 17.11 3.17 0.43
CA ASP A 205 17.44 4.42 1.11
C ASP A 205 16.24 5.37 1.17
N ALA A 206 15.43 5.45 0.10
CA ALA A 206 14.25 6.28 0.06
C ALA A 206 13.21 5.87 1.13
N ALA A 207 12.95 4.57 1.28
CA ALA A 207 12.00 4.07 2.26
C ALA A 207 12.52 4.24 3.71
N ILE A 208 13.83 4.04 3.94
CA ILE A 208 14.46 4.30 5.25
C ILE A 208 14.35 5.78 5.60
N LEU A 209 14.71 6.68 4.67
CA LEU A 209 14.62 8.13 4.89
C LEU A 209 13.18 8.57 5.20
N LEU A 210 12.18 8.00 4.52
CA LEU A 210 10.78 8.30 4.81
C LEU A 210 10.41 7.95 6.25
N ALA A 211 10.86 6.81 6.75
CA ALA A 211 10.63 6.39 8.13
C ALA A 211 11.38 7.25 9.14
N GLU A 212 12.63 7.59 8.88
CA GLU A 212 13.43 8.49 9.73
C GLU A 212 12.77 9.85 9.88
N ARG A 213 12.23 10.42 8.81
CA ARG A 213 11.48 11.68 8.86
C ARG A 213 10.21 11.61 9.72
N HIS A 214 9.53 10.45 9.75
CA HIS A 214 8.42 10.24 10.67
C HIS A 214 8.93 10.15 12.13
N ALA A 215 10.07 9.52 12.35
CA ALA A 215 10.68 9.47 13.68
C ALA A 215 11.05 10.85 14.19
N ASP A 216 11.66 11.68 13.35
CA ASP A 216 12.04 13.05 13.70
C ASP A 216 10.82 13.89 14.06
N LEU A 217 9.75 13.84 13.27
CA LEU A 217 8.50 14.53 13.56
C LEU A 217 7.86 14.02 14.87
N ALA A 218 7.86 12.71 15.12
CA ALA A 218 7.32 12.15 16.36
C ALA A 218 8.12 12.60 17.58
N ASP A 219 9.46 12.66 17.49
CA ASP A 219 10.31 13.20 18.55
C ASP A 219 10.01 14.68 18.81
N GLU A 220 9.93 15.51 17.77
CA GLU A 220 9.58 16.95 17.91
C GLU A 220 8.20 17.13 18.58
N MET A 221 7.19 16.38 18.13
CA MET A 221 5.85 16.42 18.72
C MET A 221 5.89 15.98 20.20
N SER A 222 6.71 14.99 20.56
CA SER A 222 6.82 14.48 21.93
C SER A 222 7.33 15.53 22.92
N LEU A 223 8.14 16.47 22.45
CA LEU A 223 8.72 17.54 23.29
C LEU A 223 7.68 18.63 23.66
N THR A 224 6.66 18.81 22.82
CA THR A 224 5.63 19.84 23.00
C THR A 224 4.30 19.27 23.48
N GLU A 225 4.13 17.94 23.48
CA GLU A 225 2.92 17.26 23.91
C GLU A 225 2.71 17.40 25.42
N LYS A 226 1.51 17.83 25.82
CA LYS A 226 1.14 18.06 27.21
C LYS A 226 0.64 16.82 27.94
N ASP A 227 0.03 15.87 27.19
CA ASP A 227 -0.37 14.60 27.75
C ASP A 227 0.85 13.67 27.88
N PRO A 228 1.27 13.32 29.11
CA PRO A 228 2.43 12.45 29.31
C PRO A 228 2.30 11.08 28.64
N ARG A 229 1.06 10.56 28.54
CA ARG A 229 0.77 9.30 27.86
C ARG A 229 1.03 9.43 26.35
N ARG A 230 0.47 10.49 25.73
CA ARG A 230 0.69 10.73 24.30
C ARG A 230 2.15 11.05 24.00
N ALA A 231 2.82 11.82 24.84
CA ALA A 231 4.26 12.08 24.70
C ALA A 231 5.10 10.78 24.75
N ALA A 232 4.73 9.83 25.61
CA ALA A 232 5.39 8.52 25.67
C ALA A 232 5.11 7.68 24.40
N GLU A 233 3.89 7.72 23.88
CA GLU A 233 3.50 7.06 22.63
C GLU A 233 4.27 7.63 21.43
N LEU A 234 4.39 8.96 21.33
CA LEU A 234 5.16 9.62 20.27
C LEU A 234 6.63 9.20 20.28
N ARG A 235 7.26 9.14 21.47
CA ARG A 235 8.61 8.59 21.59
C ARG A 235 8.70 7.14 21.15
N LYS A 236 7.67 6.33 21.47
CA LYS A 236 7.63 4.93 21.00
C LYS A 236 7.46 4.84 19.49
N ILE A 237 6.64 5.70 18.88
CA ILE A 237 6.51 5.81 17.42
C ILE A 237 7.87 6.17 16.80
N ALA A 238 8.59 7.15 17.38
CA ALA A 238 9.93 7.51 16.91
C ALA A 238 10.91 6.33 16.98
N GLU A 239 10.93 5.58 18.09
CA GLU A 239 11.74 4.36 18.24
C GLU A 239 11.42 3.33 17.16
N VAL A 240 10.12 3.04 16.94
CA VAL A 240 9.66 2.09 15.93
C VAL A 240 10.10 2.55 14.53
N CYS A 241 9.89 3.81 14.18
CA CYS A 241 10.23 4.36 12.88
C CYS A 241 11.75 4.44 12.61
N ARG A 242 12.59 4.57 13.67
CA ARG A 242 14.05 4.48 13.53
C ARG A 242 14.53 3.03 13.33
N TRP A 243 13.75 2.05 13.80
CA TRP A 243 14.12 0.65 13.65
C TRP A 243 13.64 0.07 12.32
N VAL A 244 12.38 0.24 11.99
CA VAL A 244 11.81 -0.27 10.73
C VAL A 244 11.57 0.88 9.75
N PRO A 245 11.80 0.68 8.44
CA PRO A 245 12.10 -0.55 7.72
C PRO A 245 13.60 -0.87 7.56
N ALA A 246 14.48 -0.10 8.20
CA ALA A 246 15.93 -0.32 8.10
C ALA A 246 16.34 -1.73 8.57
N HIS A 247 15.78 -2.20 9.67
CA HIS A 247 16.04 -3.51 10.27
C HIS A 247 14.78 -4.39 10.28
N ALA A 248 14.98 -5.72 10.39
CA ALA A 248 13.88 -6.65 10.58
C ALA A 248 13.10 -6.34 11.87
N PRO A 249 11.75 -6.47 11.86
CA PRO A 249 10.94 -6.18 13.03
C PRO A 249 11.18 -7.15 14.18
N ARG A 250 11.10 -6.67 15.41
CA ARG A 250 11.31 -7.42 16.66
C ARG A 250 10.02 -7.64 17.42
N THR A 251 9.05 -6.74 17.23
CA THR A 251 7.78 -6.66 17.97
C THR A 251 6.59 -6.65 17.03
N TYR A 252 5.42 -6.91 17.57
CA TYR A 252 4.15 -6.86 16.83
C TYR A 252 3.89 -5.47 16.21
N TRP A 253 4.15 -4.41 16.98
CA TRP A 253 4.04 -3.04 16.48
C TRP A 253 5.01 -2.77 15.32
N GLU A 254 6.29 -3.12 15.51
CA GLU A 254 7.30 -2.97 14.45
C GLU A 254 6.93 -3.75 13.19
N ALA A 255 6.37 -4.96 13.32
CA ALA A 255 5.96 -5.78 12.18
C ALA A 255 4.83 -5.12 11.35
N ILE A 256 3.82 -4.54 12.01
CA ILE A 256 2.75 -3.80 11.33
C ILE A 256 3.31 -2.54 10.67
N GLN A 257 4.13 -1.76 11.38
CA GLN A 257 4.71 -0.52 10.84
C GLN A 257 5.72 -0.80 9.71
N MET A 258 6.49 -1.88 9.80
CA MET A 258 7.39 -2.34 8.73
C MET A 258 6.63 -2.60 7.44
N TYR A 259 5.59 -3.43 7.51
CA TYR A 259 4.73 -3.67 6.35
C TYR A 259 4.18 -2.36 5.79
N TRP A 260 3.67 -1.48 6.68
CA TRP A 260 3.05 -0.24 6.27
C TRP A 260 4.02 0.69 5.53
N PHE A 261 5.27 0.84 5.97
CA PHE A 261 6.25 1.67 5.26
C PHE A 261 6.62 1.10 3.88
N VAL A 262 6.74 -0.22 3.75
CA VAL A 262 7.00 -0.86 2.46
C VAL A 262 5.81 -0.70 1.52
N HIS A 263 4.60 -0.91 2.02
CA HIS A 263 3.36 -0.67 1.28
C HIS A 263 3.27 0.80 0.83
N LEU A 264 3.45 1.73 1.75
CA LEU A 264 3.38 3.18 1.48
C LEU A 264 4.42 3.62 0.44
N GLY A 265 5.65 3.13 0.56
CA GLY A 265 6.69 3.39 -0.45
C GLY A 265 6.27 2.91 -1.83
N THR A 266 5.76 1.68 -1.92
CA THR A 266 5.32 1.09 -3.17
C THR A 266 4.18 1.87 -3.82
N ILE A 267 3.13 2.22 -3.07
CA ILE A 267 2.00 2.98 -3.63
C ILE A 267 2.32 4.47 -3.87
N THR A 268 3.39 4.98 -3.29
CA THR A 268 3.88 6.34 -3.56
C THR A 268 4.62 6.40 -4.91
N GLU A 269 5.36 5.35 -5.25
CA GLU A 269 6.08 5.25 -6.53
C GLU A 269 5.18 4.71 -7.65
N LEU A 270 4.42 3.63 -7.40
CA LEU A 270 3.77 2.85 -8.46
C LEU A 270 2.30 3.22 -8.72
N ASN A 271 1.68 4.09 -7.94
CA ASN A 271 0.23 4.27 -8.02
C ASN A 271 -0.53 2.94 -7.86
N GLY A 272 -0.41 2.30 -6.72
CA GLY A 272 -1.02 0.99 -6.43
C GLY A 272 -2.55 1.03 -6.33
N TRP A 273 -3.23 1.54 -7.36
CA TRP A 273 -4.69 1.61 -7.38
C TRP A 273 -5.35 0.24 -7.27
N ASP A 274 -4.70 -0.82 -7.70
CA ASP A 274 -5.24 -2.17 -7.67
C ASP A 274 -4.48 -3.06 -6.68
N ALA A 275 -4.64 -2.73 -5.40
CA ALA A 275 -4.35 -3.60 -4.29
C ALA A 275 -2.89 -4.06 -4.13
N MET A 276 -2.14 -3.31 -3.37
CA MET A 276 -0.98 -3.87 -2.69
C MET A 276 -1.47 -4.57 -1.42
N ASN A 277 -1.31 -5.90 -1.36
CA ASN A 277 -1.91 -6.73 -0.32
C ASN A 277 -0.88 -7.28 0.66
N PRO A 278 -1.17 -7.35 1.98
CA PRO A 278 -0.26 -7.95 2.97
C PRO A 278 -0.20 -9.47 2.96
N GLY A 279 -0.95 -10.15 2.08
CA GLY A 279 -1.00 -11.61 2.05
C GLY A 279 -1.70 -12.21 3.28
N HIS A 280 -1.20 -13.33 3.80
CA HIS A 280 -1.67 -13.96 5.04
C HIS A 280 -1.16 -13.20 6.26
N PHE A 281 -1.71 -12.01 6.47
CA PHE A 281 -1.23 -11.05 7.46
C PHE A 281 -1.29 -11.60 8.90
N ASP A 282 -2.32 -12.36 9.21
CA ASP A 282 -2.45 -13.04 10.50
C ASP A 282 -1.33 -14.06 10.76
N GLN A 283 -0.98 -14.86 9.74
CA GLN A 283 0.10 -15.86 9.86
C GLN A 283 1.48 -15.18 9.99
N HIS A 284 1.69 -14.07 9.28
CA HIS A 284 2.94 -13.30 9.36
C HIS A 284 3.12 -12.62 10.72
N LEU A 285 2.04 -12.14 11.33
CA LEU A 285 2.08 -11.43 12.61
C LEU A 285 2.01 -12.36 13.83
N ALA A 286 1.49 -13.59 13.68
CA ALA A 286 1.31 -14.52 14.79
C ALA A 286 2.59 -14.79 15.59
N PRO A 287 3.79 -14.99 14.99
CA PRO A 287 5.01 -15.22 15.76
C PRO A 287 5.39 -14.05 16.69
N PHE A 288 5.19 -12.82 16.24
CA PHE A 288 5.45 -11.62 17.04
C PHE A 288 4.46 -11.51 18.20
N TYR A 289 3.17 -11.69 17.90
CA TYR A 289 2.11 -11.69 18.89
C TYR A 289 2.35 -12.74 19.98
N GLU A 290 2.57 -13.99 19.62
CA GLU A 290 2.78 -15.11 20.53
C GLU A 290 3.99 -14.90 21.43
N LYS A 291 5.10 -14.41 20.86
CA LYS A 291 6.32 -14.08 21.59
C LYS A 291 6.09 -13.02 22.66
N GLU A 292 5.42 -11.92 22.31
CA GLU A 292 5.20 -10.80 23.22
C GLU A 292 4.12 -11.08 24.28
N ILE A 293 3.06 -11.84 23.93
CA ILE A 293 2.09 -12.33 24.90
C ILE A 293 2.77 -13.24 25.94
N ALA A 294 3.61 -14.17 25.49
CA ALA A 294 4.35 -15.06 26.39
C ALA A 294 5.33 -14.32 27.29
N ALA A 295 5.92 -13.23 26.79
CA ALA A 295 6.79 -12.34 27.57
C ALA A 295 6.07 -11.34 28.47
N GLY A 296 4.75 -11.19 28.32
CA GLY A 296 3.94 -10.19 29.05
C GLY A 296 4.23 -8.74 28.63
N THR A 297 4.81 -8.52 27.45
CA THR A 297 5.14 -7.19 26.91
C THR A 297 4.07 -6.62 25.98
N LEU A 298 3.08 -7.43 25.62
CA LEU A 298 1.91 -7.06 24.83
C LEU A 298 0.67 -7.73 25.41
N THR A 299 -0.42 -7.00 25.46
CA THR A 299 -1.75 -7.56 25.78
C THR A 299 -2.55 -7.79 24.50
N ARG A 300 -3.57 -8.66 24.58
CA ARG A 300 -4.49 -8.87 23.46
C ARG A 300 -5.21 -7.59 23.03
N ASP A 301 -5.58 -6.75 24.00
CA ASP A 301 -6.28 -5.49 23.73
C ASP A 301 -5.36 -4.47 23.03
N GLU A 302 -4.09 -4.38 23.41
CA GLU A 302 -3.10 -3.54 22.71
C GLU A 302 -2.84 -4.06 21.28
N ALA A 303 -2.73 -5.36 21.10
CA ALA A 303 -2.60 -5.95 19.75
C ALA A 303 -3.80 -5.60 18.86
N LYS A 304 -5.01 -5.67 19.42
CA LYS A 304 -6.24 -5.29 18.71
C LYS A 304 -6.31 -3.78 18.44
N GLU A 305 -5.83 -2.95 19.34
CA GLU A 305 -5.73 -1.49 19.12
C GLU A 305 -4.80 -1.17 17.96
N LEU A 306 -3.59 -1.76 17.93
CA LEU A 306 -2.64 -1.59 16.82
C LEU A 306 -3.22 -2.07 15.47
N MET A 307 -3.87 -3.23 15.46
CA MET A 307 -4.56 -3.76 14.28
C MET A 307 -5.67 -2.80 13.80
N SER A 308 -6.44 -2.25 14.73
CA SER A 308 -7.49 -1.27 14.41
C SER A 308 -6.92 0.03 13.82
N CYS A 309 -5.80 0.52 14.38
CA CYS A 309 -5.08 1.67 13.82
C CYS A 309 -4.59 1.39 12.40
N PHE A 310 -4.05 0.20 12.13
CA PHE A 310 -3.63 -0.21 10.80
C PHE A 310 -4.81 -0.26 9.81
N PHE A 311 -5.94 -0.83 10.19
CA PHE A 311 -7.13 -0.89 9.32
C PHE A 311 -7.64 0.50 8.97
N ILE A 312 -7.69 1.41 9.95
CA ILE A 312 -8.08 2.80 9.70
C ILE A 312 -7.08 3.49 8.77
N LYS A 313 -5.80 3.20 8.93
CA LYS A 313 -4.75 3.74 8.04
C LYS A 313 -4.97 3.30 6.59
N VAL A 314 -5.26 2.01 6.36
CA VAL A 314 -5.62 1.51 5.02
C VAL A 314 -6.91 2.18 4.50
N ASN A 315 -7.92 2.37 5.34
CA ASN A 315 -9.18 3.01 4.95
C ASN A 315 -9.02 4.50 4.58
N ASN A 316 -7.97 5.17 5.06
CA ASN A 316 -7.63 6.54 4.69
C ASN A 316 -7.04 6.66 3.27
N HIS A 317 -6.65 5.54 2.66
CA HIS A 317 -6.05 5.52 1.34
C HIS A 317 -7.13 5.35 0.26
N THR A 318 -7.60 6.49 -0.25
CA THR A 318 -8.48 6.51 -1.40
C THR A 318 -7.71 6.27 -2.69
N ALA A 319 -8.35 5.64 -3.67
CA ALA A 319 -7.75 5.42 -4.99
C ALA A 319 -7.41 6.76 -5.66
N PRO A 320 -6.28 6.85 -6.38
CA PRO A 320 -6.00 8.01 -7.22
C PRO A 320 -7.11 8.21 -8.25
N PRO A 321 -7.59 9.44 -8.42
CA PRO A 321 -8.66 9.71 -9.36
C PRO A 321 -8.18 9.55 -10.80
N LYS A 322 -9.10 9.15 -11.66
CA LYS A 322 -8.88 8.92 -13.08
C LYS A 322 -9.16 10.16 -13.90
N VAL A 323 -8.90 10.09 -15.20
CA VAL A 323 -9.07 11.19 -16.15
C VAL A 323 -10.11 10.88 -17.22
N GLY A 324 -10.51 11.87 -17.99
CA GLY A 324 -11.41 11.76 -19.13
C GLY A 324 -12.78 11.19 -18.73
N ILE A 325 -13.33 10.28 -19.54
CA ILE A 325 -14.64 9.67 -19.27
C ILE A 325 -14.67 8.95 -17.93
N THR A 326 -13.57 8.32 -17.54
CA THR A 326 -13.47 7.62 -16.26
C THR A 326 -13.53 8.57 -15.06
N ALA A 327 -12.98 9.78 -15.18
CA ALA A 327 -13.11 10.81 -14.15
C ALA A 327 -14.56 11.21 -13.92
N LYS A 328 -15.34 11.26 -14.99
CA LYS A 328 -16.75 11.63 -14.97
C LYS A 328 -17.64 10.51 -14.44
N GLU A 329 -17.41 9.28 -14.87
CA GLU A 329 -18.35 8.17 -14.68
C GLU A 329 -17.95 7.22 -13.53
N SER A 330 -16.69 7.20 -13.09
CA SER A 330 -16.22 6.27 -12.05
C SER A 330 -16.50 6.77 -10.64
N GLY A 331 -17.25 5.97 -9.88
CA GLY A 331 -17.43 6.16 -8.44
C GLY A 331 -16.44 5.39 -7.58
N THR A 332 -15.46 4.70 -8.18
CA THR A 332 -14.45 3.94 -7.44
C THR A 332 -13.54 4.87 -6.66
N TYR A 333 -13.31 4.53 -5.39
CA TYR A 333 -12.59 5.42 -4.51
C TYR A 333 -11.67 4.74 -3.48
N ASN A 334 -11.61 3.43 -3.44
CA ASN A 334 -10.71 2.69 -2.55
C ASN A 334 -9.64 1.92 -3.34
N ASP A 335 -8.54 1.58 -2.67
CA ASP A 335 -7.38 0.91 -3.27
C ASP A 335 -7.53 -0.61 -3.35
N PHE A 336 -8.66 -1.18 -2.95
CA PHE A 336 -8.92 -2.63 -2.95
C PHE A 336 -7.88 -3.48 -2.19
N THR A 337 -7.20 -2.92 -1.19
CA THR A 337 -6.31 -3.69 -0.32
C THR A 337 -7.08 -4.83 0.32
N ASN A 338 -6.61 -6.08 0.15
CA ASN A 338 -7.29 -7.27 0.64
C ASN A 338 -6.38 -8.08 1.57
N LEU A 339 -6.94 -8.51 2.71
CA LEU A 339 -6.27 -9.32 3.72
C LEU A 339 -6.69 -10.77 3.59
N ASN A 340 -5.73 -11.69 3.65
CA ASN A 340 -5.99 -13.11 3.75
C ASN A 340 -5.92 -13.56 5.22
N ILE A 341 -6.95 -14.25 5.70
CA ILE A 341 -7.10 -14.64 7.10
C ILE A 341 -7.29 -16.16 7.19
N GLY A 342 -6.53 -16.85 8.05
CA GLY A 342 -6.55 -18.30 8.19
C GLY A 342 -5.87 -19.01 7.01
N GLY A 343 -6.44 -20.13 6.58
CA GLY A 343 -5.91 -20.91 5.47
C GLY A 343 -4.92 -22.00 5.90
N ILE A 344 -4.02 -22.35 5.00
CA ILE A 344 -3.05 -23.45 5.18
C ILE A 344 -1.65 -22.84 5.21
N ARG A 345 -0.83 -23.22 6.19
CA ARG A 345 0.60 -22.85 6.25
C ARG A 345 1.41 -23.64 5.22
N ALA A 346 2.64 -23.20 4.95
CA ALA A 346 3.56 -23.86 4.03
C ALA A 346 3.76 -25.36 4.31
N ASP A 347 3.78 -25.76 5.58
CA ASP A 347 3.90 -27.17 6.03
C ASP A 347 2.59 -27.97 5.90
N GLY A 348 1.47 -27.32 5.57
CA GLY A 348 0.15 -27.91 5.44
C GLY A 348 -0.66 -27.96 6.73
N SER A 349 -0.19 -27.37 7.82
CA SER A 349 -0.95 -27.18 9.04
C SER A 349 -1.99 -26.07 8.90
N ASP A 350 -2.95 -26.01 9.82
CA ASP A 350 -3.93 -24.93 9.88
C ASP A 350 -3.24 -23.59 10.19
N GLY A 351 -3.60 -22.55 9.44
CA GLY A 351 -3.03 -21.21 9.56
C GLY A 351 -3.75 -20.28 10.56
N VAL A 352 -4.88 -20.71 11.11
CA VAL A 352 -5.64 -19.89 12.05
C VAL A 352 -4.86 -19.69 13.36
N SER A 353 -4.82 -18.45 13.83
CA SER A 353 -4.16 -18.04 15.07
C SER A 353 -5.05 -17.08 15.85
N GLU A 354 -4.63 -16.64 17.05
CA GLU A 354 -5.37 -15.62 17.80
C GLU A 354 -5.41 -14.28 17.02
N VAL A 355 -4.39 -14.00 16.22
CA VAL A 355 -4.38 -12.81 15.34
C VAL A 355 -5.49 -12.87 14.30
N SER A 356 -5.83 -14.06 13.79
CA SER A 356 -6.98 -14.25 12.87
C SER A 356 -8.30 -13.81 13.53
N TYR A 357 -8.50 -14.13 14.81
CA TYR A 357 -9.69 -13.68 15.57
C TYR A 357 -9.65 -12.18 15.83
N ILE A 358 -8.49 -11.63 16.18
CA ILE A 358 -8.31 -10.17 16.35
C ILE A 358 -8.70 -9.43 15.07
N MET A 359 -8.27 -9.92 13.91
CA MET A 359 -8.64 -9.31 12.62
C MET A 359 -10.14 -9.37 12.35
N LEU A 360 -10.78 -10.50 12.56
CA LEU A 360 -12.25 -10.63 12.40
C LEU A 360 -13.02 -9.72 13.37
N GLU A 361 -12.60 -9.63 14.63
CA GLU A 361 -13.18 -8.70 15.60
C GLU A 361 -12.97 -7.23 15.20
N THR A 362 -11.81 -6.90 14.65
CA THR A 362 -11.49 -5.56 14.14
C THR A 362 -12.41 -5.19 12.97
N ILE A 363 -12.62 -6.10 12.01
CA ILE A 363 -13.58 -5.91 10.91
C ILE A 363 -15.00 -5.65 11.46
N GLU A 364 -15.45 -6.51 12.39
CA GLU A 364 -16.78 -6.41 12.99
C GLU A 364 -16.99 -5.06 13.70
N GLU A 365 -16.00 -4.60 14.48
CA GLU A 365 -16.12 -3.40 15.29
C GLU A 365 -15.97 -2.11 14.48
N LEU A 366 -15.02 -2.06 13.55
CA LEU A 366 -14.75 -0.86 12.77
C LEU A 366 -15.84 -0.58 11.73
N HIS A 367 -16.35 -1.60 11.08
CA HIS A 367 -17.35 -1.47 10.01
C HIS A 367 -16.96 -0.34 9.02
N ILE A 368 -15.77 -0.46 8.46
CA ILE A 368 -15.18 0.47 7.48
C ILE A 368 -15.01 -0.22 6.13
N LEU A 369 -14.82 0.55 5.06
CA LEU A 369 -14.80 0.03 3.70
C LEU A 369 -13.53 -0.77 3.38
N GLN A 370 -12.40 -0.37 3.94
CA GLN A 370 -11.08 -0.97 3.71
C GLN A 370 -10.33 -1.25 5.03
N PRO A 371 -9.44 -2.25 5.06
CA PRO A 371 -9.15 -3.22 3.99
C PRO A 371 -10.29 -4.21 3.77
N GLY A 372 -10.46 -4.65 2.52
CA GLY A 372 -11.24 -5.85 2.21
C GLY A 372 -10.59 -7.08 2.83
N SER A 373 -11.32 -8.18 2.94
CA SER A 373 -10.76 -9.40 3.53
C SER A 373 -11.34 -10.67 2.93
N ALA A 374 -10.55 -11.73 3.00
CA ALA A 374 -10.93 -13.08 2.63
C ALA A 374 -10.57 -14.05 3.77
N ILE A 375 -11.49 -14.92 4.15
CA ILE A 375 -11.19 -16.05 5.02
C ILE A 375 -10.95 -17.30 4.18
N HIS A 376 -9.92 -18.04 4.53
CA HIS A 376 -9.54 -19.25 3.84
C HIS A 376 -9.95 -20.45 4.68
N VAL A 377 -10.91 -21.24 4.16
CA VAL A 377 -11.57 -22.34 4.87
C VAL A 377 -11.25 -23.66 4.19
N SER A 378 -10.50 -24.52 4.86
CA SER A 378 -10.20 -25.90 4.45
C SER A 378 -10.91 -26.91 5.32
N ALA A 379 -10.78 -28.20 5.00
CA ALA A 379 -11.27 -29.29 5.85
C ALA A 379 -10.63 -29.32 7.25
N ARG A 380 -9.51 -28.62 7.45
CA ARG A 380 -8.76 -28.53 8.74
C ARG A 380 -9.13 -27.32 9.56
N THR A 381 -9.88 -26.38 9.01
CA THR A 381 -10.22 -25.11 9.68
C THR A 381 -11.05 -25.36 10.92
N PRO A 382 -10.69 -24.76 12.08
CA PRO A 382 -11.47 -24.89 13.31
C PRO A 382 -12.88 -24.33 13.17
N GLU A 383 -13.88 -25.07 13.66
CA GLU A 383 -15.29 -24.64 13.62
C GLU A 383 -15.49 -23.25 14.28
N ARG A 384 -14.75 -22.97 15.35
CA ARG A 384 -14.77 -21.66 16.03
C ARG A 384 -14.43 -20.54 15.05
N PHE A 385 -13.43 -20.72 14.17
CA PHE A 385 -13.04 -19.71 13.19
C PHE A 385 -14.11 -19.52 12.12
N LEU A 386 -14.66 -20.62 11.58
CA LEU A 386 -15.77 -20.56 10.63
C LEU A 386 -16.97 -19.80 11.22
N ARG A 387 -17.35 -20.09 12.47
CA ARG A 387 -18.43 -19.37 13.17
C ARG A 387 -18.13 -17.88 13.32
N ALA A 388 -16.87 -17.51 13.64
CA ALA A 388 -16.45 -16.12 13.76
C ALA A 388 -16.54 -15.39 12.41
N GLY A 389 -16.05 -16.01 11.32
CA GLY A 389 -16.18 -15.46 9.96
C GLY A 389 -17.64 -15.29 9.53
N CYS A 390 -18.49 -16.30 9.74
CA CYS A 390 -19.92 -16.21 9.45
C CYS A 390 -20.64 -15.12 10.26
N LYS A 391 -20.20 -14.87 11.50
CA LYS A 391 -20.73 -13.77 12.32
C LYS A 391 -20.49 -12.41 11.69
N VAL A 392 -19.31 -12.19 11.12
CA VAL A 392 -18.97 -10.94 10.41
C VAL A 392 -19.74 -10.83 9.09
N ILE A 393 -19.75 -11.89 8.28
CA ILE A 393 -20.47 -11.93 6.99
C ILE A 393 -21.94 -11.59 7.17
N ARG A 394 -22.59 -12.13 8.23
CA ARG A 394 -24.00 -11.88 8.54
C ARG A 394 -24.33 -10.40 8.76
N GLN A 395 -23.34 -9.56 9.06
CA GLN A 395 -23.57 -8.13 9.28
C GLN A 395 -23.74 -7.34 7.98
N GLY A 396 -23.51 -7.96 6.82
CA GLY A 396 -23.77 -7.34 5.52
C GLY A 396 -22.67 -6.41 5.02
N HIS A 397 -21.42 -6.57 5.49
CA HIS A 397 -20.28 -5.78 5.00
C HIS A 397 -19.89 -6.05 3.53
N GLY A 398 -20.29 -7.20 2.97
CA GLY A 398 -19.82 -7.67 1.69
C GLY A 398 -18.50 -8.46 1.78
N TYR A 399 -17.89 -8.53 2.93
CA TYR A 399 -16.70 -9.34 3.25
C TYR A 399 -16.73 -9.79 4.72
N PRO A 400 -15.87 -10.76 5.14
CA PRO A 400 -14.86 -11.45 4.35
C PRO A 400 -15.46 -12.36 3.28
N SER A 401 -14.79 -12.43 2.11
CA SER A 401 -15.06 -13.46 1.11
C SER A 401 -14.56 -14.81 1.62
N VAL A 402 -15.13 -15.91 1.10
CA VAL A 402 -14.77 -17.27 1.57
C VAL A 402 -14.06 -18.02 0.44
N PHE A 403 -12.83 -18.46 0.67
CA PHE A 403 -12.04 -19.23 -0.28
C PHE A 403 -11.68 -20.61 0.27
N ASN A 404 -11.57 -21.57 -0.63
CA ASN A 404 -11.21 -22.93 -0.29
C ASN A 404 -9.77 -23.24 -0.73
N PRO A 405 -8.79 -23.28 0.20
CA PRO A 405 -7.40 -23.60 -0.12
C PRO A 405 -7.21 -25.04 -0.64
N ASP A 406 -8.09 -25.98 -0.28
CA ASP A 406 -8.00 -27.35 -0.81
C ASP A 406 -8.21 -27.40 -2.34
N VAL A 407 -8.87 -26.36 -2.91
CA VAL A 407 -9.10 -26.23 -4.34
C VAL A 407 -8.01 -25.39 -5.00
N TYR A 408 -7.76 -24.14 -4.52
CA TYR A 408 -6.83 -23.26 -5.20
C TYR A 408 -5.38 -23.73 -5.12
N VAL A 409 -4.97 -24.42 -4.05
CA VAL A 409 -3.62 -25.00 -3.95
C VAL A 409 -3.38 -26.01 -5.07
N GLN A 410 -4.37 -26.88 -5.34
CA GLN A 410 -4.27 -27.86 -6.44
C GLN A 410 -4.17 -27.16 -7.80
N GLU A 411 -4.93 -26.10 -8.00
CA GLU A 411 -4.94 -25.37 -9.26
C GLU A 411 -3.62 -24.61 -9.47
N LEU A 412 -3.09 -23.95 -8.47
CA LEU A 412 -1.78 -23.29 -8.52
C LEU A 412 -0.65 -24.29 -8.81
N MET A 413 -0.72 -25.50 -8.23
CA MET A 413 0.24 -26.57 -8.55
C MET A 413 0.11 -27.03 -10.02
N ARG A 414 -1.09 -27.13 -10.57
CA ARG A 414 -1.29 -27.44 -12.01
C ARG A 414 -0.69 -26.39 -12.92
N GLN A 415 -0.67 -25.13 -12.47
CA GLN A 415 -0.03 -24.02 -13.17
C GLN A 415 1.50 -23.96 -12.97
N GLY A 416 2.09 -24.96 -12.29
CA GLY A 416 3.54 -25.09 -12.13
C GLY A 416 4.12 -24.44 -10.85
N LYS A 417 3.28 -23.95 -9.93
CA LYS A 417 3.76 -23.47 -8.62
C LYS A 417 4.23 -24.64 -7.76
N SER A 418 5.24 -24.40 -6.93
CA SER A 418 5.62 -25.39 -5.91
C SER A 418 4.49 -25.57 -4.90
N LEU A 419 4.43 -26.73 -4.23
CA LEU A 419 3.44 -26.97 -3.18
C LEU A 419 3.51 -25.91 -2.06
N ARG A 420 4.72 -25.47 -1.74
CA ARG A 420 4.95 -24.42 -0.75
C ARG A 420 4.33 -23.09 -1.22
N ASP A 421 4.71 -22.64 -2.40
CA ASP A 421 4.20 -21.36 -2.94
C ASP A 421 2.67 -21.39 -3.14
N ALA A 422 2.12 -22.54 -3.54
CA ALA A 422 0.69 -22.73 -3.69
C ALA A 422 -0.07 -22.63 -2.35
N ARG A 423 0.51 -23.11 -1.24
CA ARG A 423 -0.06 -23.01 0.11
C ARG A 423 0.06 -21.62 0.70
N GLU A 424 1.18 -20.93 0.43
CA GLU A 424 1.41 -19.53 0.84
C GLU A 424 0.65 -18.53 -0.06
N GLY A 425 0.05 -18.99 -1.15
CA GLY A 425 -0.80 -18.18 -2.04
C GLY A 425 -2.10 -17.74 -1.39
N GLY A 426 -2.68 -16.68 -1.93
CA GLY A 426 -3.93 -16.12 -1.42
C GLY A 426 -4.62 -15.22 -2.46
N CYS A 427 -5.67 -14.55 -2.04
CA CYS A 427 -6.39 -13.61 -2.89
C CYS A 427 -5.71 -12.24 -2.89
N SER A 428 -5.46 -11.70 -4.06
CA SER A 428 -4.76 -10.41 -4.20
C SER A 428 -5.66 -9.27 -4.65
N ALA A 429 -6.88 -9.54 -5.12
CA ALA A 429 -7.77 -8.50 -5.64
C ALA A 429 -9.25 -8.85 -5.47
N VAL A 430 -10.13 -7.91 -5.81
CA VAL A 430 -11.58 -8.09 -5.80
C VAL A 430 -12.06 -9.04 -6.91
N SER A 431 -11.35 -9.10 -8.03
CA SER A 431 -11.69 -9.93 -9.18
C SER A 431 -11.08 -11.33 -9.07
N TYR A 432 -11.69 -12.18 -8.35
CA TYR A 432 -11.19 -13.49 -7.92
C TYR A 432 -11.09 -14.53 -9.03
N THR A 433 -11.76 -14.32 -10.14
CA THR A 433 -11.75 -15.24 -11.28
C THR A 433 -10.38 -15.39 -11.94
N HIS A 434 -9.47 -14.49 -11.66
CA HIS A 434 -8.17 -14.44 -12.32
C HIS A 434 -7.06 -15.20 -11.59
N LEU A 435 -7.32 -15.72 -10.41
CA LEU A 435 -6.39 -16.63 -9.72
C LEU A 435 -6.22 -17.97 -10.48
N THR A 436 -7.12 -18.25 -11.41
CA THR A 436 -7.12 -19.46 -12.22
C THR A 436 -6.75 -19.21 -13.67
N LEU A 437 -6.46 -17.98 -14.08
CA LEU A 437 -6.07 -17.72 -15.46
C LEU A 437 -4.60 -18.07 -15.69
N PRO A 438 -4.31 -18.67 -16.85
CA PRO A 438 -2.96 -19.10 -17.21
C PRO A 438 -1.97 -17.95 -17.39
#